data_f9a1255d4c0b13a3e11b3a94016a83f6
#
_entry.id   f9a1255d4c0b13a3e11b3a94016a83f6
#
_cell.length_a   1.000
_cell.length_b   1.000
_cell.length_c   1.000
_cell.angle_alpha   90.00
_cell.angle_beta   90.00
_cell.angle_gamma   90.00
#
_symmetry.space_group_name_H-M   'P 1'
#
loop_
_entity.id
_entity.type
_entity.pdbx_description
1 polymer ?
#
loop_
_entity_poly.entity_id
_entity_poly.type
_entity_poly.pdbx_seq_one_letter_code
_entity_poly.pdbx_strand_id
1 'polypeptide(L)'
;QNYSHDSKVWTKTYDLDGNHMPELDEGERDKAGNYIYDNLPGYQYIDIEFDTYTYRTKTCTSGVWEKVKVGRKICRWAQLPDEQKSIMPAILEELLAARKATRKKIKTEPDPFMQNILDKRQLGYKVTANSLYGQCGARTSTFYEQDVAASTTATGRMMIIYAKRMIEEVYGDRICDTKNDGKVRTKAEYVYGDTDSVFFTF
;
A
#
# COMPACT_ATOMS: atom_id res chain seq x y z
N GLN A 1 1.43 -8.88 2.13
CA GLN A 1 2.32 -8.25 3.10
C GLN A 1 1.57 -8.07 4.42
N ASN A 2 2.30 -8.08 5.53
CA ASN A 2 1.75 -8.09 6.86
C ASN A 2 1.98 -6.74 7.54
N TYR A 3 1.14 -5.75 7.22
CA TYR A 3 1.17 -4.43 7.86
C TYR A 3 0.02 -4.33 8.85
N SER A 4 0.33 -4.37 10.14
CA SER A 4 -0.64 -4.33 11.22
C SER A 4 0.01 -3.79 12.49
N HIS A 5 -0.77 -3.40 13.48
CA HIS A 5 -0.30 -2.92 14.78
C HIS A 5 0.63 -3.91 15.48
N ASP A 6 0.33 -5.20 15.35
CA ASP A 6 1.06 -6.32 15.97
C ASP A 6 2.25 -6.84 15.14
N SER A 7 2.46 -6.32 13.93
CA SER A 7 3.60 -6.65 13.07
C SER A 7 4.64 -5.54 12.95
N LYS A 8 4.38 -4.37 13.53
CA LYS A 8 5.32 -3.24 13.57
C LYS A 8 6.46 -3.53 14.53
N VAL A 9 7.69 -3.50 14.05
CA VAL A 9 8.89 -3.72 14.84
C VAL A 9 9.43 -2.40 15.37
N TRP A 10 9.69 -1.46 14.46
CA TRP A 10 10.13 -0.12 14.77
C TRP A 10 9.84 0.86 13.63
N THR A 11 9.87 2.15 13.97
CA THR A 11 9.89 3.24 13.01
C THR A 11 11.08 4.13 13.31
N LYS A 12 11.89 4.44 12.31
CA LYS A 12 13.00 5.40 12.38
C LYS A 12 12.68 6.65 11.59
N THR A 13 12.99 7.80 12.17
CA THR A 13 12.72 9.12 11.57
C THR A 13 14.02 9.79 11.13
N TYR A 14 13.96 10.43 9.97
CA TYR A 14 15.08 11.17 9.38
C TYR A 14 14.61 12.56 8.95
N ASP A 15 15.49 13.55 9.09
CA ASP A 15 15.25 14.91 8.63
C ASP A 15 15.37 15.04 7.09
N LEU A 16 15.30 16.28 6.58
CA LEU A 16 15.42 16.57 5.14
C LEU A 16 16.84 16.30 4.60
N ASP A 17 17.84 16.44 5.44
CA ASP A 17 19.24 16.24 5.10
C ASP A 17 19.65 14.76 5.18
N GLY A 18 18.74 13.92 5.68
CA GLY A 18 18.96 12.48 5.85
C GLY A 18 19.61 12.09 7.17
N ASN A 19 19.71 13.01 8.14
CA ASN A 19 20.21 12.69 9.46
C ASN A 19 19.15 11.94 10.27
N HIS A 20 19.58 10.91 10.96
CA HIS A 20 18.70 10.13 11.85
C HIS A 20 18.33 10.96 13.09
N MET A 21 17.07 10.91 13.48
CA MET A 21 16.48 11.59 14.64
C MET A 21 16.04 10.58 15.70
N PRO A 22 16.97 10.02 16.52
CA PRO A 22 16.66 8.90 17.42
C PRO A 22 15.60 9.20 18.48
N GLU A 23 15.41 10.47 18.81
CA GLU A 23 14.39 10.93 19.76
C GLU A 23 12.96 10.78 19.25
N LEU A 24 12.77 10.61 17.93
CA LEU A 24 11.48 10.41 17.27
C LEU A 24 11.26 8.94 16.86
N ASP A 25 12.19 8.06 17.22
CA ASP A 25 12.06 6.64 16.91
C ASP A 25 10.99 5.98 17.79
N GLU A 26 10.25 5.07 17.18
CA GLU A 26 9.24 4.25 17.84
C GLU A 26 9.65 2.78 17.81
N GLY A 27 9.25 2.01 18.81
CA GLY A 27 9.51 0.58 18.93
C GLY A 27 9.95 0.18 20.32
N GLU A 28 9.62 -1.04 20.74
CA GLU A 28 10.00 -1.56 22.05
C GLU A 28 11.48 -1.93 22.07
N ARG A 29 12.20 -1.46 23.11
CA ARG A 29 13.63 -1.71 23.29
C ARG A 29 13.90 -2.45 24.59
N ASP A 30 14.92 -3.30 24.57
CA ASP A 30 15.46 -3.96 25.76
C ASP A 30 16.30 -2.98 26.62
N LYS A 31 16.79 -3.48 27.77
CA LYS A 31 17.65 -2.69 28.67
C LYS A 31 18.99 -2.27 28.05
N ALA A 32 19.39 -2.93 26.95
CA ALA A 32 20.61 -2.61 26.21
C ALA A 32 20.36 -1.65 25.05
N GLY A 33 19.09 -1.26 24.80
CA GLY A 33 18.68 -0.34 23.74
C GLY A 33 18.39 -0.99 22.40
N ASN A 34 18.42 -2.32 22.30
CA ASN A 34 18.09 -3.05 21.07
C ASN A 34 16.58 -3.22 20.92
N TYR A 35 16.08 -3.23 19.69
CA TYR A 35 14.67 -3.52 19.42
C TYR A 35 14.37 -5.01 19.69
N ILE A 36 13.40 -5.27 20.57
CA ILE A 36 13.11 -6.62 21.09
C ILE A 36 12.63 -7.56 19.99
N TYR A 37 11.84 -7.07 19.05
CA TYR A 37 11.22 -7.86 17.99
C TYR A 37 12.00 -7.84 16.67
N ASP A 38 13.21 -7.29 16.67
CA ASP A 38 14.07 -7.29 15.49
C ASP A 38 14.94 -8.56 15.43
N ASN A 39 15.14 -9.05 14.21
CA ASN A 39 16.00 -10.21 13.92
C ASN A 39 15.62 -11.52 14.66
N LEU A 40 14.34 -11.75 14.91
CA LEU A 40 13.85 -12.99 15.50
C LEU A 40 14.02 -14.16 14.52
N PRO A 41 14.41 -15.36 15.02
CA PRO A 41 14.55 -16.55 14.19
C PRO A 41 13.23 -16.92 13.48
N GLY A 42 13.28 -17.23 12.20
CA GLY A 42 12.12 -17.65 11.41
C GLY A 42 11.24 -16.51 10.86
N TYR A 43 11.48 -15.27 11.29
CA TYR A 43 10.76 -14.11 10.76
C TYR A 43 11.52 -13.49 9.59
N GLN A 44 10.76 -12.98 8.62
CA GLN A 44 11.26 -12.09 7.58
C GLN A 44 10.85 -10.66 7.90
N TYR A 45 11.61 -9.69 7.41
CA TYR A 45 11.35 -8.27 7.67
C TYR A 45 11.28 -7.50 6.38
N ILE A 46 10.35 -6.54 6.33
CA ILE A 46 10.22 -5.62 5.20
C ILE A 46 10.33 -4.20 5.73
N ASP A 47 11.25 -3.45 5.17
CA ASP A 47 11.44 -2.03 5.48
C ASP A 47 10.73 -1.19 4.42
N ILE A 48 9.83 -0.33 4.84
CA ILE A 48 9.08 0.57 3.97
C ILE A 48 9.44 2.01 4.30
N GLU A 49 9.94 2.71 3.30
CA GLU A 49 10.28 4.13 3.39
C GLU A 49 9.16 4.98 2.80
N PHE A 50 8.84 6.08 3.47
CA PHE A 50 7.92 7.08 2.98
C PHE A 50 8.26 8.48 3.50
N ASP A 51 7.94 9.50 2.70
CA ASP A 51 8.13 10.89 3.05
C ASP A 51 7.13 11.36 4.10
N THR A 52 7.61 12.18 5.02
CA THR A 52 6.78 12.86 6.02
C THR A 52 6.53 14.31 5.63
N TYR A 53 5.31 14.78 5.90
CA TYR A 53 4.86 16.11 5.51
C TYR A 53 4.19 16.81 6.68
N THR A 54 4.34 18.13 6.73
CA THR A 54 3.55 19.01 7.58
C THR A 54 2.76 20.01 6.73
N TYR A 55 1.76 20.62 7.33
CA TYR A 55 0.99 21.69 6.70
C TYR A 55 1.32 23.01 7.41
N ARG A 56 1.68 24.02 6.65
CA ARG A 56 1.89 25.39 7.16
C ARG A 56 1.08 26.37 6.33
N THR A 57 0.73 27.51 6.95
CA THR A 57 0.07 28.60 6.23
C THR A 57 1.03 29.19 5.20
N LYS A 58 0.57 29.36 3.97
CA LYS A 58 1.35 29.97 2.91
C LYS A 58 1.66 31.43 3.25
N THR A 59 2.92 31.82 3.18
CA THR A 59 3.41 33.12 3.67
C THR A 59 2.77 34.32 2.98
N CYS A 60 2.28 34.17 1.73
CA CYS A 60 1.73 35.25 0.93
C CYS A 60 0.19 35.27 0.86
N THR A 61 -0.51 34.29 1.44
CA THR A 61 -1.97 34.18 1.29
C THR A 61 -2.58 33.64 2.58
N SER A 62 -3.28 34.51 3.32
CA SER A 62 -3.98 34.11 4.54
C SER A 62 -5.02 33.03 4.28
N GLY A 63 -4.98 31.96 5.09
CA GLY A 63 -5.93 30.83 5.01
C GLY A 63 -5.59 29.72 4.01
N VAL A 64 -4.55 29.85 3.20
CA VAL A 64 -4.10 28.78 2.30
C VAL A 64 -3.01 27.94 2.99
N TRP A 65 -3.26 26.64 3.08
CA TRP A 65 -2.31 25.68 3.65
C TRP A 65 -1.43 25.07 2.55
N GLU A 66 -0.14 25.01 2.85
CA GLU A 66 0.86 24.39 1.98
C GLU A 66 1.38 23.10 2.61
N LYS A 67 1.43 22.04 1.82
CA LYS A 67 2.02 20.75 2.22
C LYS A 67 3.53 20.82 2.00
N VAL A 68 4.31 20.71 3.06
CA VAL A 68 5.78 20.80 3.03
C VAL A 68 6.37 19.50 3.52
N LYS A 69 7.31 18.94 2.76
CA LYS A 69 8.11 17.80 3.20
C LYS A 69 9.00 18.22 4.37
N VAL A 70 9.04 17.41 5.41
CA VAL A 70 9.84 17.67 6.62
C VAL A 70 10.87 16.58 6.89
N GLY A 71 10.82 15.49 6.15
CA GLY A 71 11.76 14.41 6.32
C GLY A 71 11.21 13.10 5.71
N ARG A 72 11.69 11.98 6.24
CA ARG A 72 11.24 10.64 5.87
C ARG A 72 11.19 9.73 7.09
N LYS A 73 10.36 8.70 7.00
CA LYS A 73 10.31 7.61 7.96
C LYS A 73 10.61 6.28 7.29
N ILE A 74 11.22 5.37 8.02
CA ILE A 74 11.41 3.97 7.61
C ILE A 74 10.73 3.12 8.69
N CYS A 75 9.75 2.32 8.27
CA CYS A 75 9.04 1.39 9.15
C CYS A 75 9.44 -0.04 8.82
N ARG A 76 9.83 -0.81 9.84
CA ARG A 76 10.11 -2.25 9.73
C ARG A 76 8.90 -3.06 10.17
N TRP A 77 8.48 -3.97 9.30
CA TRP A 77 7.34 -4.85 9.48
C TRP A 77 7.78 -6.31 9.50
N ALA A 78 7.43 -7.02 10.57
CA ALA A 78 7.66 -8.44 10.67
C ALA A 78 6.67 -9.21 9.78
N GLN A 79 7.20 -10.12 8.96
CA GLN A 79 6.41 -11.09 8.23
C GLN A 79 6.46 -12.40 9.00
N LEU A 80 5.29 -12.90 9.41
CA LEU A 80 5.21 -14.11 10.21
C LEU A 80 5.69 -15.32 9.41
N PRO A 81 6.26 -16.34 10.09
CA PRO A 81 6.65 -17.59 9.44
C PRO A 81 5.43 -18.28 8.83
N ASP A 82 5.67 -19.16 7.86
CA ASP A 82 4.64 -19.98 7.20
C ASP A 82 3.51 -19.18 6.52
N GLU A 83 3.83 -17.97 6.02
CA GLU A 83 2.87 -17.06 5.38
C GLU A 83 1.67 -16.67 6.29
N GLN A 84 1.77 -16.88 7.59
CA GLN A 84 0.76 -16.43 8.54
C GLN A 84 0.61 -14.91 8.48
N LYS A 85 -0.57 -14.44 8.82
CA LYS A 85 -0.89 -13.01 8.83
C LYS A 85 -1.40 -12.58 10.18
N SER A 86 -1.06 -11.36 10.55
CA SER A 86 -1.64 -10.67 11.69
C SER A 86 -3.16 -10.49 11.51
N ILE A 87 -3.85 -10.15 12.57
CA ILE A 87 -5.33 -10.13 12.63
C ILE A 87 -5.93 -9.26 11.51
N MET A 88 -5.44 -8.03 11.35
CA MET A 88 -6.01 -7.11 10.36
C MET A 88 -5.78 -7.57 8.91
N PRO A 89 -4.58 -7.93 8.46
CA PRO A 89 -4.35 -8.51 7.15
C PRO A 89 -5.17 -9.78 6.89
N ALA A 90 -5.37 -10.65 7.91
CA ALA A 90 -6.19 -11.84 7.79
C ALA A 90 -7.67 -11.51 7.52
N ILE A 91 -8.25 -10.57 8.29
CA ILE A 91 -9.62 -10.10 8.07
C ILE A 91 -9.79 -9.49 6.67
N LEU A 92 -8.84 -8.68 6.23
CA LEU A 92 -8.87 -8.09 4.88
C LEU A 92 -8.82 -9.15 3.79
N GLU A 93 -8.01 -10.18 3.96
CA GLU A 93 -7.93 -11.30 3.02
C GLU A 93 -9.24 -12.09 2.93
N GLU A 94 -9.88 -12.38 4.07
CA GLU A 94 -11.19 -13.03 4.11
C GLU A 94 -12.27 -12.20 3.42
N LEU A 95 -12.32 -10.88 3.66
CA LEU A 95 -13.27 -9.98 3.00
C LEU A 95 -13.06 -9.93 1.48
N LEU A 96 -11.80 -9.90 1.03
CA LEU A 96 -11.46 -9.91 -0.40
C LEU A 96 -11.79 -11.26 -1.04
N ALA A 97 -11.55 -12.37 -0.36
CA ALA A 97 -11.90 -13.71 -0.82
C ALA A 97 -13.42 -13.88 -0.93
N ALA A 98 -14.18 -13.45 0.09
CA ALA A 98 -15.64 -13.47 0.08
C ALA A 98 -16.21 -12.62 -1.07
N ARG A 99 -15.63 -11.43 -1.30
CA ARG A 99 -15.99 -10.57 -2.44
C ARG A 99 -15.74 -11.27 -3.78
N LYS A 100 -14.57 -11.87 -3.95
CA LYS A 100 -14.20 -12.60 -5.18
C LYS A 100 -15.15 -13.78 -5.44
N ALA A 101 -15.48 -14.55 -4.41
CA ALA A 101 -16.42 -15.66 -4.50
C ALA A 101 -17.84 -15.18 -4.86
N THR A 102 -18.32 -14.09 -4.24
CA THR A 102 -19.61 -13.49 -4.56
C THR A 102 -19.67 -13.01 -6.01
N ARG A 103 -18.65 -12.33 -6.50
CA ARG A 103 -18.57 -11.89 -7.91
C ARG A 103 -18.56 -13.05 -8.91
N LYS A 104 -18.00 -14.21 -8.55
CA LYS A 104 -18.09 -15.42 -9.39
C LYS A 104 -19.53 -15.94 -9.45
N LYS A 105 -20.23 -15.94 -8.30
CA LYS A 105 -21.66 -16.38 -8.24
C LYS A 105 -22.56 -15.50 -9.09
N ILE A 106 -22.36 -14.18 -9.10
CA ILE A 106 -23.16 -13.25 -9.93
C ILE A 106 -23.13 -13.67 -11.42
N LYS A 107 -21.97 -14.12 -11.92
CA LYS A 107 -21.83 -14.50 -13.33
C LYS A 107 -22.60 -15.77 -13.73
N THR A 108 -22.92 -16.62 -12.77
CA THR A 108 -23.61 -17.91 -12.97
C THR A 108 -25.04 -17.91 -12.48
N GLU A 109 -25.47 -16.85 -11.80
CA GLU A 109 -26.81 -16.74 -11.26
C GLU A 109 -27.81 -16.39 -12.38
N PRO A 110 -28.86 -17.18 -12.61
CA PRO A 110 -29.84 -16.92 -13.65
C PRO A 110 -30.91 -15.90 -13.26
N ASP A 111 -31.19 -15.74 -11.95
CA ASP A 111 -32.22 -14.83 -11.46
C ASP A 111 -31.69 -13.40 -11.33
N PRO A 112 -32.25 -12.42 -12.07
CA PRO A 112 -31.84 -11.02 -12.00
C PRO A 112 -32.01 -10.39 -10.60
N PHE A 113 -33.03 -10.81 -9.86
CA PHE A 113 -33.25 -10.33 -8.50
C PHE A 113 -32.14 -10.81 -7.57
N MET A 114 -31.78 -12.07 -7.64
CA MET A 114 -30.68 -12.64 -6.87
C MET A 114 -29.32 -12.06 -7.29
N GLN A 115 -29.10 -11.82 -8.59
CA GLN A 115 -27.90 -11.09 -9.06
C GLN A 115 -27.75 -9.73 -8.38
N ASN A 116 -28.85 -8.96 -8.27
CA ASN A 116 -28.84 -7.64 -7.60
C ASN A 116 -28.49 -7.77 -6.11
N ILE A 117 -29.05 -8.75 -5.40
CA ILE A 117 -28.70 -9.02 -3.99
C ILE A 117 -27.21 -9.33 -3.84
N LEU A 118 -26.70 -10.22 -4.68
CA LEU A 118 -25.28 -10.59 -4.67
C LEU A 118 -24.36 -9.40 -5.01
N ASP A 119 -24.80 -8.52 -5.91
CA ASP A 119 -24.04 -7.31 -6.23
C ASP A 119 -23.96 -6.35 -5.02
N LYS A 120 -25.08 -6.12 -4.33
CA LYS A 120 -25.06 -5.31 -3.09
C LYS A 120 -24.19 -5.96 -2.01
N ARG A 121 -24.23 -7.29 -1.89
CA ARG A 121 -23.39 -8.03 -0.94
C ARG A 121 -21.89 -7.87 -1.26
N GLN A 122 -21.46 -8.00 -2.51
CA GLN A 122 -20.04 -7.81 -2.89
C GLN A 122 -19.59 -6.35 -2.66
N LEU A 123 -20.51 -5.39 -2.85
CA LEU A 123 -20.23 -3.99 -2.55
C LEU A 123 -20.04 -3.77 -1.06
N GLY A 124 -20.84 -4.41 -0.21
CA GLY A 124 -20.68 -4.40 1.24
C GLY A 124 -19.27 -4.84 1.66
N TYR A 125 -18.79 -5.98 1.16
CA TYR A 125 -17.41 -6.43 1.43
C TYR A 125 -16.34 -5.40 1.01
N LYS A 126 -16.52 -4.75 -0.16
CA LYS A 126 -15.62 -3.69 -0.62
C LYS A 126 -15.59 -2.51 0.34
N VAL A 127 -16.77 -2.04 0.75
CA VAL A 127 -16.88 -0.87 1.64
C VAL A 127 -16.27 -1.18 3.00
N THR A 128 -16.54 -2.36 3.56
CA THR A 128 -15.98 -2.78 4.85
C THR A 128 -14.47 -2.86 4.82
N ALA A 129 -13.88 -3.48 3.78
CA ALA A 129 -12.44 -3.58 3.64
C ALA A 129 -11.77 -2.19 3.49
N ASN A 130 -12.34 -1.31 2.67
CA ASN A 130 -11.81 0.04 2.50
C ASN A 130 -11.96 0.90 3.76
N SER A 131 -13.07 0.71 4.51
CA SER A 131 -13.31 1.39 5.78
C SER A 131 -12.30 0.99 6.84
N LEU A 132 -11.99 -0.29 6.95
CA LEU A 132 -10.99 -0.80 7.90
C LEU A 132 -9.61 -0.15 7.64
N TYR A 133 -9.17 -0.11 6.38
CA TYR A 133 -7.96 0.59 6.01
C TYR A 133 -8.03 2.10 6.29
N GLY A 134 -9.16 2.73 5.94
CA GLY A 134 -9.37 4.17 6.17
C GLY A 134 -9.29 4.55 7.64
N GLN A 135 -9.76 3.68 8.54
CA GLN A 135 -9.67 3.89 9.98
C GLN A 135 -8.22 3.90 10.50
N CYS A 136 -7.31 3.14 9.91
CA CYS A 136 -5.88 3.20 10.28
C CYS A 136 -5.28 4.59 10.02
N GLY A 137 -5.74 5.29 9.00
CA GLY A 137 -5.28 6.66 8.68
C GLY A 137 -6.02 7.78 9.40
N ALA A 138 -7.12 7.50 10.08
CA ALA A 138 -7.99 8.50 10.70
C ALA A 138 -7.62 8.72 12.18
N ARG A 139 -7.15 9.91 12.54
CA ARG A 139 -6.72 10.27 13.91
C ARG A 139 -7.81 10.09 14.97
N THR A 140 -9.06 10.10 14.59
CA THR A 140 -10.23 9.93 15.49
C THR A 140 -10.62 8.47 15.69
N SER A 141 -9.97 7.55 14.98
CA SER A 141 -10.26 6.12 15.05
C SER A 141 -9.55 5.46 16.23
N THR A 142 -10.20 4.49 16.85
CA THR A 142 -9.59 3.60 17.85
C THR A 142 -8.52 2.68 17.25
N PHE A 143 -8.55 2.48 15.93
CA PHE A 143 -7.56 1.70 15.16
C PHE A 143 -6.53 2.58 14.46
N TYR A 144 -6.35 3.82 14.93
CA TYR A 144 -5.39 4.74 14.34
C TYR A 144 -3.96 4.20 14.46
N GLU A 145 -3.33 3.96 13.32
CA GLU A 145 -1.90 3.67 13.17
C GLU A 145 -1.44 4.22 11.83
N GLN A 146 -0.92 5.44 11.88
CA GLN A 146 -0.54 6.19 10.67
C GLN A 146 0.47 5.45 9.81
N ASP A 147 1.40 4.72 10.43
CA ASP A 147 2.48 4.04 9.74
C ASP A 147 1.96 2.84 8.92
N VAL A 148 0.88 2.17 9.36
CA VAL A 148 0.19 1.13 8.56
C VAL A 148 -0.39 1.73 7.28
N ALA A 149 -1.11 2.84 7.41
CA ALA A 149 -1.71 3.52 6.26
C ALA A 149 -0.65 4.07 5.31
N ALA A 150 0.41 4.69 5.85
CA ALA A 150 1.52 5.25 5.08
C ALA A 150 2.31 4.17 4.34
N SER A 151 2.64 3.05 5.00
CA SER A 151 3.35 1.91 4.40
C SER A 151 2.55 1.26 3.28
N THR A 152 1.23 1.11 3.46
CA THR A 152 0.34 0.57 2.42
C THR A 152 0.31 1.49 1.20
N THR A 153 0.19 2.80 1.40
CA THR A 153 0.20 3.80 0.32
C THR A 153 1.56 3.84 -0.39
N ALA A 154 2.66 3.78 0.37
CA ALA A 154 4.02 3.75 -0.19
C ALA A 154 4.24 2.50 -1.05
N THR A 155 3.79 1.34 -0.58
CA THR A 155 3.85 0.09 -1.35
C THR A 155 3.05 0.19 -2.65
N GLY A 156 1.82 0.73 -2.60
CA GLY A 156 1.01 0.96 -3.80
C GLY A 156 1.73 1.86 -4.81
N ARG A 157 2.35 2.94 -4.35
CA ARG A 157 3.16 3.83 -5.19
C ARG A 157 4.35 3.10 -5.84
N MET A 158 5.08 2.28 -5.06
CA MET A 158 6.18 1.48 -5.61
C MET A 158 5.70 0.51 -6.69
N MET A 159 4.53 -0.11 -6.51
CA MET A 159 3.95 -1.03 -7.51
C MET A 159 3.61 -0.31 -8.82
N ILE A 160 3.06 0.91 -8.77
CA ILE A 160 2.78 1.71 -9.98
C ILE A 160 4.07 2.11 -10.70
N ILE A 161 5.08 2.56 -9.95
CA ILE A 161 6.39 2.92 -10.52
C ILE A 161 7.04 1.69 -11.17
N TYR A 162 6.97 0.53 -10.51
CA TYR A 162 7.45 -0.72 -11.06
C TYR A 162 6.71 -1.12 -12.36
N ALA A 163 5.38 -1.05 -12.36
CA ALA A 163 4.58 -1.34 -13.54
C ALA A 163 4.92 -0.40 -14.72
N LYS A 164 5.07 0.91 -14.44
CA LYS A 164 5.55 1.88 -15.43
C LYS A 164 6.89 1.47 -16.02
N ARG A 165 7.89 1.20 -15.17
CA ARG A 165 9.23 0.80 -15.59
C ARG A 165 9.19 -0.48 -16.44
N MET A 166 8.45 -1.48 -16.00
CA MET A 166 8.31 -2.75 -16.74
C MET A 166 7.72 -2.54 -18.14
N ILE A 167 6.74 -1.67 -18.29
CA ILE A 167 6.15 -1.36 -19.60
C ILE A 167 7.19 -0.68 -20.50
N GLU A 168 7.88 0.34 -19.99
CA GLU A 168 8.89 1.09 -20.74
C GLU A 168 10.11 0.23 -21.09
N GLU A 169 10.55 -0.68 -20.20
CA GLU A 169 11.70 -1.57 -20.43
C GLU A 169 11.37 -2.74 -21.36
N VAL A 170 10.17 -3.32 -21.25
CA VAL A 170 9.78 -4.52 -22.03
C VAL A 170 9.21 -4.15 -23.40
N TYR A 171 8.41 -3.09 -23.49
CA TYR A 171 7.70 -2.68 -24.70
C TYR A 171 8.09 -1.29 -25.21
N GLY A 172 9.14 -0.70 -24.66
CA GLY A 172 9.72 0.55 -25.17
C GLY A 172 10.18 0.41 -26.63
N ASP A 173 11.27 0.97 -27.02
CA ASP A 173 11.76 0.85 -28.41
C ASP A 173 12.34 -0.56 -28.67
N ARG A 174 11.45 -1.55 -28.91
CA ARG A 174 11.82 -2.97 -29.13
C ARG A 174 10.96 -3.62 -30.23
N ILE A 175 11.50 -4.74 -30.77
CA ILE A 175 10.76 -5.61 -31.68
C ILE A 175 10.15 -6.73 -30.84
N CYS A 176 8.82 -6.81 -30.82
CA CYS A 176 8.04 -7.81 -30.12
C CYS A 176 7.32 -8.72 -31.11
N ASP A 177 7.27 -10.02 -30.77
CA ASP A 177 6.47 -10.98 -31.55
C ASP A 177 5.01 -10.92 -31.08
N THR A 178 4.11 -10.62 -32.01
CA THR A 178 2.66 -10.61 -31.79
C THR A 178 2.01 -11.83 -32.39
N LYS A 179 0.87 -12.26 -31.82
CA LYS A 179 0.13 -13.44 -32.27
C LYS A 179 -0.41 -13.32 -33.70
N ASN A 180 -0.76 -12.11 -34.12
CA ASN A 180 -1.49 -11.85 -35.36
C ASN A 180 -0.61 -11.21 -36.45
N ASP A 181 0.32 -10.33 -36.06
CA ASP A 181 1.05 -9.49 -37.00
C ASP A 181 2.56 -9.79 -37.08
N GLY A 182 2.99 -10.88 -36.43
CA GLY A 182 4.41 -11.28 -36.40
C GLY A 182 5.27 -10.30 -35.61
N LYS A 183 6.43 -9.90 -36.17
CA LYS A 183 7.36 -9.00 -35.51
C LYS A 183 6.96 -7.53 -35.73
N VAL A 184 6.57 -6.85 -34.64
CA VAL A 184 6.18 -5.45 -34.65
C VAL A 184 7.14 -4.65 -33.78
N ARG A 185 7.56 -3.48 -34.23
CA ARG A 185 8.31 -2.53 -33.39
C ARG A 185 7.35 -1.78 -32.50
N THR A 186 7.52 -1.91 -31.20
CA THR A 186 6.71 -1.22 -30.19
C THR A 186 7.49 -0.03 -29.63
N LYS A 187 6.78 1.05 -29.28
CA LYS A 187 7.31 2.23 -28.60
C LYS A 187 6.36 2.59 -27.46
N ALA A 188 6.31 1.75 -26.44
CA ALA A 188 5.44 2.01 -25.31
C ALA A 188 5.92 3.22 -24.51
N GLU A 189 5.04 4.21 -24.35
CA GLU A 189 5.25 5.39 -23.54
C GLU A 189 4.18 5.50 -22.46
N TYR A 190 4.59 5.78 -21.23
CA TYR A 190 3.67 6.04 -20.13
C TYR A 190 2.94 7.36 -20.35
N VAL A 191 1.62 7.34 -20.31
CA VAL A 191 0.77 8.51 -20.50
C VAL A 191 0.23 9.03 -19.16
N TYR A 192 -0.37 8.14 -18.37
CA TYR A 192 -1.04 8.50 -17.11
C TYR A 192 -1.15 7.28 -16.20
N GLY A 193 -1.18 7.51 -14.89
CA GLY A 193 -1.46 6.49 -13.89
C GLY A 193 -2.19 7.07 -12.70
N ASP A 194 -3.09 6.29 -12.14
CA ASP A 194 -3.86 6.66 -10.97
C ASP A 194 -4.08 5.44 -10.08
N THR A 195 -3.76 5.58 -8.81
CA THR A 195 -3.97 4.65 -7.71
C THR A 195 -3.48 3.22 -8.01
N ASP A 196 -4.13 2.49 -8.91
CA ASP A 196 -3.89 1.09 -9.28
C ASP A 196 -3.90 0.84 -10.80
N SER A 197 -3.89 1.92 -11.58
CA SER A 197 -3.97 1.87 -13.04
C SER A 197 -2.78 2.57 -13.68
N VAL A 198 -2.27 1.97 -14.78
CA VAL A 198 -1.24 2.56 -15.64
C VAL A 198 -1.76 2.57 -17.07
N PHE A 199 -1.82 3.76 -17.67
CA PHE A 199 -2.18 3.96 -19.07
C PHE A 199 -0.92 4.25 -19.88
N PHE A 200 -0.79 3.58 -21.00
CA PHE A 200 0.34 3.72 -21.92
C PHE A 200 -0.13 3.62 -23.37
N THR A 201 0.65 4.16 -24.27
CA THR A 201 0.48 4.03 -25.73
C THR A 201 1.58 3.13 -26.27
N PHE A 202 1.32 2.52 -27.43
CA PHE A 202 2.30 1.71 -28.16
C PHE A 202 2.77 2.45 -29.42
#